data_a466087a7cd3f0c74985f3a655848b2e
#
_entry.id   a466087a7cd3f0c74985f3a655848b2e
#
_cell.length_a   1.000
_cell.length_b   1.000
_cell.length_c   1.000
_cell.angle_alpha   90.00
_cell.angle_beta   90.00
_cell.angle_gamma   90.00
#
_symmetry.space_group_name_H-M   'P 1'
#
loop_
_entity.id
_entity.type
_entity.pdbx_description
1 polymer ?
#
loop_
_entity_poly.entity_id
_entity_poly.type
_entity_poly.pdbx_seq_one_letter_code
_entity_poly.pdbx_strand_id
1 'polypeptide(L)'
;MGRVTRRHAVLRLGPGPDQSIRRNDTLTVEEPLELRLNGESYLVTMRTPGNDIDLAHGLLYSESVIAEPSDIVLARYCAGSGPDGVNTFNVLDVTLASSAHPPAPAARRNVLTTSACGICGTTTIEEVLRESPYPMNTGPDVPAGLILSAPDRLRQQQ
;
A
#
# COMPACT_ATOMS: atom_id res chain seq x y z
N MET A 1 3.74 -1.84 17.12
CA MET A 1 2.52 -1.28 16.52
C MET A 1 2.89 0.07 15.91
N GLY A 2 2.78 0.23 14.60
CA GLY A 2 3.13 1.46 13.88
C GLY A 2 2.22 2.62 14.27
N ARG A 3 2.69 3.85 14.07
CA ARG A 3 1.86 5.04 14.27
C ARG A 3 0.86 5.16 13.12
N VAL A 4 -0.41 5.31 13.45
CA VAL A 4 -1.50 5.51 12.48
C VAL A 4 -1.39 6.88 11.77
N THR A 5 -0.76 7.86 12.42
CA THR A 5 -0.57 9.20 11.87
C THR A 5 0.84 9.72 12.09
N ARG A 6 1.31 10.58 11.17
CA ARG A 6 2.61 11.24 11.24
C ARG A 6 2.48 12.72 10.93
N ARG A 7 3.22 13.57 11.69
CA ARG A 7 3.34 15.00 11.38
C ARG A 7 4.33 15.23 10.26
N HIS A 8 3.91 15.99 9.25
CA HIS A 8 4.74 16.42 8.15
C HIS A 8 4.64 17.93 7.92
N ALA A 9 5.78 18.54 7.58
CA ALA A 9 5.78 19.88 7.04
C ALA A 9 5.29 19.83 5.59
N VAL A 10 4.17 20.48 5.33
CA VAL A 10 3.53 20.52 4.00
C VAL A 10 3.53 21.94 3.46
N LEU A 11 3.63 22.07 2.14
CA LEU A 11 3.40 23.31 1.42
C LEU A 11 2.00 23.26 0.82
N ARG A 12 1.09 24.06 1.35
CA ARG A 12 -0.24 24.22 0.77
C ARG A 12 -0.14 25.28 -0.33
N LEU A 13 -0.43 24.88 -1.57
CA LEU A 13 -0.45 25.77 -2.72
C LEU A 13 -1.84 26.43 -2.83
N GLY A 14 -1.87 27.74 -2.96
CA GLY A 14 -3.06 28.51 -3.30
C GLY A 14 -3.15 28.78 -4.82
N PRO A 15 -4.27 29.34 -5.31
CA PRO A 15 -4.47 29.65 -6.74
C PRO A 15 -3.54 30.76 -7.27
N GLY A 16 -3.00 31.59 -6.40
CA GLY A 16 -2.07 32.67 -6.78
C GLY A 16 -0.62 32.36 -6.40
N PRO A 17 0.36 33.05 -7.03
CA PRO A 17 1.78 32.79 -6.85
C PRO A 17 2.25 32.99 -5.38
N ASP A 18 1.63 33.93 -4.66
CA ASP A 18 2.02 34.28 -3.27
C ASP A 18 1.12 33.64 -2.20
N GLN A 19 0.23 32.72 -2.59
CA GLN A 19 -0.73 32.09 -1.67
C GLN A 19 -0.26 30.73 -1.14
N SER A 20 1.04 30.48 -1.18
CA SER A 20 1.59 29.23 -0.65
C SER A 20 1.92 29.40 0.83
N ILE A 21 1.42 28.46 1.65
CA ILE A 21 1.63 28.47 3.11
C ILE A 21 2.32 27.17 3.54
N ARG A 22 3.45 27.32 4.22
CA ARG A 22 4.08 26.19 4.93
C ARG A 22 3.39 25.98 6.28
N ARG A 23 2.97 24.77 6.56
CA ARG A 23 2.39 24.38 7.83
C ARG A 23 2.73 22.95 8.19
N ASN A 24 2.63 22.61 9.47
CA ASN A 24 2.64 21.21 9.88
C ASN A 24 1.23 20.63 9.72
N ASP A 25 1.15 19.50 9.08
CA ASP A 25 -0.11 18.75 8.95
C ASP A 25 0.06 17.34 9.53
N THR A 26 -1.06 16.71 9.89
CA THR A 26 -1.10 15.34 10.39
C THR A 26 -1.64 14.47 9.28
N LEU A 27 -0.78 13.60 8.76
CA LEU A 27 -1.12 12.70 7.66
C LEU A 27 -1.33 11.30 8.20
N THR A 28 -2.27 10.57 7.62
CA THR A 28 -2.40 9.13 7.83
C THR A 28 -1.16 8.43 7.27
N VAL A 29 -0.64 7.48 8.02
CA VAL A 29 0.49 6.67 7.56
C VAL A 29 -0.03 5.58 6.64
N GLU A 30 0.63 5.40 5.50
CA GLU A 30 0.47 4.25 4.62
C GLU A 30 1.80 3.51 4.54
N GLU A 31 1.75 2.20 4.76
CA GLU A 31 2.92 1.32 4.68
C GLU A 31 2.55 0.07 3.88
N PRO A 32 3.50 -0.54 3.17
CA PRO A 32 3.27 -1.80 2.50
C PRO A 32 3.06 -2.92 3.54
N LEU A 33 2.16 -3.85 3.23
CA LEU A 33 1.96 -5.10 3.94
C LEU A 33 2.09 -6.24 2.95
N GLU A 34 3.08 -7.11 3.15
CA GLU A 34 3.19 -8.38 2.46
C GLU A 34 2.34 -9.41 3.18
N LEU A 35 1.39 -10.00 2.47
CA LEU A 35 0.61 -11.13 2.94
C LEU A 35 1.20 -12.42 2.41
N ARG A 36 1.47 -13.35 3.31
CA ARG A 36 1.92 -14.71 2.99
C ARG A 36 0.84 -15.72 3.34
N LEU A 37 0.73 -16.76 2.54
CA LEU A 37 -0.15 -17.90 2.78
C LEU A 37 0.71 -19.15 2.96
N ASN A 38 0.66 -19.76 4.14
CA ASN A 38 1.45 -20.95 4.50
C ASN A 38 2.96 -20.75 4.23
N GLY A 39 3.49 -19.55 4.54
CA GLY A 39 4.90 -19.19 4.35
C GLY A 39 5.29 -18.69 2.95
N GLU A 40 4.40 -18.79 1.96
CA GLU A 40 4.65 -18.33 0.60
C GLU A 40 4.06 -16.95 0.34
N SER A 41 4.80 -16.06 -0.32
CA SER A 41 4.32 -14.72 -0.68
C SER A 41 3.07 -14.82 -1.56
N TYR A 42 2.04 -14.06 -1.19
CA TYR A 42 0.77 -14.02 -1.89
C TYR A 42 0.57 -12.71 -2.63
N LEU A 43 0.63 -11.60 -1.91
CA LEU A 43 0.51 -10.24 -2.47
C LEU A 43 1.08 -9.19 -1.54
N VAL A 44 1.33 -7.99 -2.07
CA VAL A 44 1.61 -6.78 -1.29
C VAL A 44 0.47 -5.80 -1.48
N THR A 45 -0.01 -5.21 -0.39
CA THR A 45 -1.01 -4.14 -0.38
C THR A 45 -0.53 -2.97 0.46
N MET A 46 -1.07 -1.78 0.22
CA MET A 46 -0.86 -0.63 1.10
C MET A 46 -1.90 -0.61 2.20
N ARG A 47 -1.50 -0.27 3.40
CA ARG A 47 -2.42 -0.20 4.54
C ARG A 47 -2.04 0.88 5.55
N THR A 48 -2.98 1.37 6.31
CA THR A 48 -2.73 2.07 7.56
C THR A 48 -2.49 1.03 8.66
N PRO A 49 -1.34 1.05 9.37
CA PRO A 49 -1.04 0.05 10.40
C PRO A 49 -2.10 -0.02 11.50
N GLY A 50 -2.43 -1.23 11.94
CA GLY A 50 -3.28 -1.43 13.13
C GLY A 50 -4.22 -2.63 13.05
N ASN A 51 -4.98 -2.79 11.97
CA ASN A 51 -5.98 -3.86 11.83
C ASN A 51 -5.61 -4.83 10.71
N ASP A 52 -4.34 -5.22 10.63
CA ASP A 52 -3.80 -6.01 9.52
C ASP A 52 -4.42 -7.42 9.46
N ILE A 53 -4.78 -7.99 10.61
CA ILE A 53 -5.44 -9.32 10.67
C ILE A 53 -6.86 -9.22 10.11
N ASP A 54 -7.62 -8.19 10.46
CA ASP A 54 -8.96 -7.96 9.93
C ASP A 54 -8.92 -7.66 8.43
N LEU A 55 -7.91 -6.89 8.00
CA LEU A 55 -7.65 -6.64 6.59
C LEU A 55 -7.39 -7.95 5.82
N ALA A 56 -6.55 -8.83 6.38
CA ALA A 56 -6.25 -10.12 5.77
C ALA A 56 -7.50 -11.00 5.65
N HIS A 57 -8.33 -11.08 6.70
CA HIS A 57 -9.59 -11.82 6.65
C HIS A 57 -10.51 -11.28 5.55
N GLY A 58 -10.73 -9.96 5.51
CA GLY A 58 -11.59 -9.34 4.50
C GLY A 58 -11.09 -9.55 3.08
N LEU A 59 -9.77 -9.42 2.87
CA LEU A 59 -9.15 -9.63 1.57
C LEU A 59 -9.28 -11.10 1.12
N LEU A 60 -8.90 -12.04 1.96
CA LEU A 60 -8.95 -13.47 1.63
C LEU A 60 -10.38 -13.96 1.39
N TYR A 61 -11.35 -13.40 2.10
CA TYR A 61 -12.77 -13.67 1.86
C TYR A 61 -13.22 -13.12 0.50
N SER A 62 -12.87 -11.89 0.17
CA SER A 62 -13.25 -11.26 -1.11
C SER A 62 -12.63 -11.96 -2.32
N GLU A 63 -11.43 -12.51 -2.16
CA GLU A 63 -10.73 -13.31 -3.18
C GLU A 63 -11.16 -14.78 -3.20
N SER A 64 -12.15 -15.16 -2.37
CA SER A 64 -12.66 -16.54 -2.26
C SER A 64 -11.59 -17.57 -1.86
N VAL A 65 -10.52 -17.14 -1.19
CA VAL A 65 -9.48 -18.01 -0.61
C VAL A 65 -10.01 -18.70 0.64
N ILE A 66 -10.84 -18.01 1.41
CA ILE A 66 -11.55 -18.51 2.59
C ILE A 66 -13.05 -18.31 2.42
N ALA A 67 -13.84 -19.20 3.01
CA ALA A 67 -15.30 -19.10 3.04
C ALA A 67 -15.81 -18.68 4.42
N GLU A 68 -15.07 -19.01 5.48
CA GLU A 68 -15.41 -18.71 6.86
C GLU A 68 -14.17 -18.37 7.70
N PRO A 69 -14.33 -17.69 8.84
CA PRO A 69 -13.19 -17.27 9.68
C PRO A 69 -12.33 -18.43 10.17
N SER A 70 -12.91 -19.62 10.39
CA SER A 70 -12.20 -20.84 10.81
C SER A 70 -11.25 -21.41 9.76
N ASP A 71 -11.31 -20.96 8.52
CA ASP A 71 -10.35 -21.29 7.47
C ASP A 71 -8.97 -20.66 7.72
N ILE A 72 -8.87 -19.68 8.63
CA ILE A 72 -7.60 -19.15 9.12
C ILE A 72 -7.28 -19.79 10.47
N VAL A 73 -6.27 -20.66 10.47
CA VAL A 73 -5.78 -21.35 11.68
C VAL A 73 -4.93 -20.42 12.53
N LEU A 74 -4.08 -19.61 11.88
CA LEU A 74 -3.15 -18.72 12.55
C LEU A 74 -2.81 -17.55 11.63
N ALA A 75 -2.75 -16.35 12.20
CA ALA A 75 -2.17 -15.18 11.55
C ALA A 75 -1.09 -14.59 12.47
N ARG A 76 0.13 -14.45 11.96
CA ARG A 76 1.27 -13.95 12.73
C ARG A 76 2.14 -13.01 11.92
N TYR A 77 2.69 -12.00 12.58
CA TYR A 77 3.72 -11.19 11.97
C TYR A 77 5.04 -11.96 11.92
N CYS A 78 5.63 -12.03 10.75
CA CYS A 78 7.00 -12.48 10.57
C CYS A 78 7.95 -11.28 10.75
N ALA A 79 9.18 -11.57 11.16
CA ALA A 79 10.22 -10.55 11.26
C ALA A 79 10.58 -10.03 9.86
N GLY A 80 9.90 -8.96 9.44
CA GLY A 80 10.37 -8.13 8.34
C GLY A 80 11.56 -7.32 8.87
N SER A 81 12.73 -7.48 8.26
CA SER A 81 13.91 -6.71 8.65
C SER A 81 13.91 -5.36 7.92
N GLY A 82 13.75 -4.26 8.64
CA GLY A 82 14.13 -2.95 8.16
C GLY A 82 15.67 -2.87 7.99
N PRO A 83 16.19 -1.81 7.34
CA PRO A 83 17.62 -1.58 7.21
C PRO A 83 18.39 -1.65 8.54
N ASP A 84 17.71 -1.37 9.64
CA ASP A 84 18.26 -1.33 11.01
C ASP A 84 18.13 -2.68 11.74
N GLY A 85 17.67 -3.74 11.07
CA GLY A 85 17.39 -5.04 11.71
C GLY A 85 16.18 -5.04 12.64
N VAL A 86 15.44 -3.94 12.73
CA VAL A 86 14.22 -3.81 13.54
C VAL A 86 13.05 -4.42 12.80
N ASN A 87 12.22 -5.18 13.52
CA ASN A 87 11.00 -5.74 12.95
C ASN A 87 10.04 -4.63 12.50
N THR A 88 9.74 -4.59 11.21
CA THR A 88 8.84 -3.60 10.62
C THR A 88 7.37 -3.97 10.75
N PHE A 89 7.05 -5.22 11.14
CA PHE A 89 5.68 -5.75 11.18
C PHE A 89 4.93 -5.61 9.84
N ASN A 90 5.67 -5.59 8.73
CA ASN A 90 5.13 -5.42 7.39
C ASN A 90 4.95 -6.75 6.64
N VAL A 91 5.16 -7.88 7.30
CA VAL A 91 4.94 -9.22 6.76
C VAL A 91 3.99 -9.97 7.68
N LEU A 92 2.80 -10.31 7.17
CA LEU A 92 1.80 -11.11 7.86
C LEU A 92 1.69 -12.48 7.18
N ASP A 93 2.03 -13.53 7.91
CA ASP A 93 1.88 -14.91 7.44
C ASP A 93 0.60 -15.52 8.02
N VAL A 94 -0.24 -16.02 7.12
CA VAL A 94 -1.53 -16.63 7.41
C VAL A 94 -1.44 -18.13 7.13
N THR A 95 -1.59 -18.94 8.18
CA THR A 95 -1.73 -20.40 8.05
C THR A 95 -3.19 -20.73 7.78
N LEU A 96 -3.46 -21.34 6.66
CA LEU A 96 -4.79 -21.74 6.22
C LEU A 96 -5.13 -23.17 6.66
N ALA A 97 -6.40 -23.41 6.94
CA ALA A 97 -6.95 -24.76 7.11
C ALA A 97 -6.97 -25.52 5.77
N SER A 98 -7.09 -26.83 5.83
CA SER A 98 -7.18 -27.67 4.62
C SER A 98 -8.49 -27.47 3.83
N SER A 99 -9.49 -26.84 4.43
CA SER A 99 -10.76 -26.45 3.79
C SER A 99 -10.61 -25.21 2.91
N ALA A 100 -9.59 -24.37 3.15
CA ALA A 100 -9.38 -23.17 2.36
C ALA A 100 -8.90 -23.48 0.93
N HIS A 101 -9.16 -22.56 0.02
CA HIS A 101 -8.90 -22.71 -1.41
C HIS A 101 -7.86 -21.68 -1.91
N PRO A 102 -6.59 -21.76 -1.47
CA PRO A 102 -5.59 -20.81 -1.95
C PRO A 102 -5.40 -20.96 -3.45
N PRO A 103 -5.25 -19.85 -4.20
CA PRO A 103 -5.03 -19.92 -5.63
C PRO A 103 -3.72 -20.65 -5.94
N ALA A 104 -3.69 -21.37 -7.06
CA ALA A 104 -2.48 -22.04 -7.54
C ALA A 104 -1.34 -21.01 -7.73
N PRO A 105 -0.07 -21.39 -7.53
CA PRO A 105 1.07 -20.48 -7.62
C PRO A 105 1.16 -19.68 -8.94
N ALA A 106 0.71 -20.27 -10.03
CA ALA A 106 0.65 -19.59 -11.34
C ALA A 106 -0.46 -18.52 -11.42
N ALA A 107 -1.55 -18.68 -10.68
CA ALA A 107 -2.65 -17.72 -10.61
C ALA A 107 -2.35 -16.55 -9.66
N ARG A 108 -1.46 -16.74 -8.69
CA ARG A 108 -1.05 -15.70 -7.73
C ARG A 108 -0.43 -14.47 -8.39
N ARG A 109 0.23 -14.63 -9.55
CA ARG A 109 0.82 -13.54 -10.33
C ARG A 109 -0.22 -12.70 -11.08
N ASN A 110 -1.47 -13.15 -11.14
CA ASN A 110 -2.55 -12.51 -11.89
C ASN A 110 -3.62 -11.87 -10.98
N VAL A 111 -3.33 -11.67 -9.69
CA VAL A 111 -4.19 -10.83 -8.86
C VAL A 111 -4.03 -9.41 -9.37
N LEU A 112 -4.88 -9.05 -10.34
CA LEU A 112 -4.98 -7.72 -10.91
C LEU A 112 -5.59 -6.78 -9.87
N THR A 113 -4.80 -6.44 -8.87
CA THR A 113 -5.15 -5.32 -8.02
C THR A 113 -4.70 -4.05 -8.75
N THR A 114 -5.56 -3.56 -9.63
CA THR A 114 -5.32 -2.30 -10.36
C THR A 114 -5.55 -1.14 -9.42
N SER A 115 -4.53 -0.73 -8.70
CA SER A 115 -4.55 0.58 -8.06
C SER A 115 -3.88 1.61 -8.95
N ALA A 116 -4.39 2.84 -8.92
CA ALA A 116 -3.85 3.95 -9.70
C ALA A 116 -2.38 4.27 -9.37
N CYS A 117 -1.86 3.84 -8.22
CA CYS A 117 -0.47 4.03 -7.81
C CYS A 117 0.48 2.95 -8.32
N GLY A 118 -0.02 1.84 -8.93
CA GLY A 118 0.80 0.74 -9.46
C GLY A 118 1.49 -0.14 -8.41
N ILE A 119 1.22 0.04 -7.12
CA ILE A 119 1.84 -0.73 -6.02
C ILE A 119 1.14 -2.08 -5.84
N CYS A 120 -0.20 -2.08 -5.92
CA CYS A 120 -0.96 -3.32 -5.84
C CYS A 120 -0.67 -4.18 -7.06
N GLY A 121 -0.32 -5.44 -6.84
CA GLY A 121 0.12 -6.37 -7.89
C GLY A 121 1.63 -6.62 -7.90
N THR A 122 2.42 -5.92 -7.07
CA THR A 122 3.79 -6.33 -6.75
C THR A 122 3.77 -7.53 -5.81
N THR A 123 4.78 -8.38 -5.89
CA THR A 123 4.83 -9.62 -5.11
C THR A 123 5.66 -9.48 -3.84
N THR A 124 6.51 -8.47 -3.76
CA THR A 124 7.41 -8.26 -2.61
C THR A 124 7.51 -6.79 -2.20
N ILE A 125 7.86 -6.56 -0.93
CA ILE A 125 8.08 -5.22 -0.39
C ILE A 125 9.29 -4.55 -1.08
N GLU A 126 10.32 -5.31 -1.45
CA GLU A 126 11.51 -4.80 -2.14
C GLU A 126 11.15 -4.18 -3.50
N GLU A 127 10.16 -4.74 -4.20
CA GLU A 127 9.67 -4.17 -5.46
C GLU A 127 8.96 -2.82 -5.24
N VAL A 128 8.23 -2.68 -4.13
CA VAL A 128 7.56 -1.41 -3.74
C VAL A 128 8.58 -0.33 -3.40
N LEU A 129 9.68 -0.72 -2.73
CA LEU A 129 10.72 0.20 -2.27
C LEU A 129 11.77 0.52 -3.34
N ARG A 130 11.58 0.06 -4.59
CA ARG A 130 12.52 0.33 -5.67
C ARG A 130 12.65 1.83 -5.92
N GLU A 131 13.87 2.34 -5.85
CA GLU A 131 14.16 3.72 -6.19
C GLU A 131 14.07 3.96 -7.70
N SER A 132 13.55 5.14 -8.08
CA SER A 132 13.52 5.56 -9.48
C SER A 132 14.95 5.76 -10.00
N PRO A 133 15.30 5.19 -11.17
CA PRO A 133 16.59 5.47 -11.79
C PRO A 133 16.68 6.89 -12.37
N TYR A 134 15.58 7.61 -12.40
CA TYR A 134 15.54 8.97 -12.94
C TYR A 134 15.83 9.96 -11.81
N PRO A 135 16.75 10.91 -12.03
CA PRO A 135 17.02 11.96 -11.04
C PRO A 135 15.79 12.83 -10.83
N MET A 136 15.51 13.16 -9.57
CA MET A 136 14.47 14.15 -9.25
C MET A 136 14.89 15.52 -9.75
N ASN A 137 13.92 16.35 -10.13
CA ASN A 137 14.09 17.73 -10.63
C ASN A 137 14.68 17.90 -12.05
N THR A 138 14.57 16.88 -12.90
CA THR A 138 14.94 16.99 -14.32
C THR A 138 13.74 17.26 -15.25
N GLY A 139 12.53 17.34 -14.69
CA GLY A 139 11.31 17.64 -15.44
C GLY A 139 11.08 19.15 -15.63
N PRO A 140 10.10 19.54 -16.47
CA PRO A 140 9.72 20.91 -16.63
C PRO A 140 9.07 21.46 -15.36
N ASP A 141 9.28 22.75 -15.10
CA ASP A 141 8.56 23.46 -14.04
C ASP A 141 7.07 23.56 -14.39
N VAL A 142 6.22 22.99 -13.55
CA VAL A 142 4.77 22.99 -13.74
C VAL A 142 4.15 24.04 -12.83
N PRO A 143 3.48 25.07 -13.38
CA PRO A 143 2.82 26.09 -12.58
C PRO A 143 1.70 25.48 -11.71
N ALA A 144 1.61 25.90 -10.44
CA ALA A 144 0.58 25.41 -9.51
C ALA A 144 -0.85 25.60 -10.05
N GLY A 145 -1.13 26.70 -10.78
CA GLY A 145 -2.42 26.95 -11.39
C GLY A 145 -2.82 25.89 -12.42
N LEU A 146 -1.86 25.33 -13.16
CA LEU A 146 -2.12 24.23 -14.09
C LEU A 146 -2.56 22.97 -13.35
N ILE A 147 -1.86 22.63 -12.27
CA ILE A 147 -2.18 21.46 -11.43
C ILE A 147 -3.57 21.63 -10.81
N LEU A 148 -3.86 22.81 -10.25
CA LEU A 148 -5.16 23.09 -9.60
C LEU A 148 -6.32 23.09 -10.59
N SER A 149 -6.10 23.43 -11.86
CA SER A 149 -7.13 23.40 -12.90
C SER A 149 -7.32 22.03 -13.56
N ALA A 150 -6.40 21.10 -13.37
CA ALA A 150 -6.41 19.81 -14.05
C ALA A 150 -7.70 18.98 -13.82
N PRO A 151 -8.30 18.91 -12.61
CA PRO A 151 -9.55 18.17 -12.40
C PRO A 151 -10.73 18.74 -13.20
N ASP A 152 -10.83 20.06 -13.32
CA ASP A 152 -11.91 20.71 -14.08
C ASP A 152 -11.72 20.50 -15.58
N ARG A 153 -10.48 20.59 -16.06
CA ARG A 153 -10.15 20.30 -17.46
C ARG A 153 -10.45 18.84 -17.82
N LEU A 154 -10.15 17.90 -16.92
CA LEU A 154 -10.47 16.49 -17.12
C LEU A 154 -11.99 16.26 -17.23
N ARG A 155 -12.79 16.87 -16.34
CA ARG A 155 -14.26 16.78 -16.42
C ARG A 155 -14.84 17.31 -17.74
N GLN A 156 -14.20 18.32 -18.34
CA GLN A 156 -14.64 18.87 -19.63
C GLN A 156 -14.34 17.94 -20.81
N GLN A 157 -13.43 16.98 -20.63
CA GLN A 157 -13.01 16.03 -21.67
C GLN A 157 -13.71 14.65 -21.56
N GLN A 158 -14.42 14.40 -20.48
CA GLN A 158 -15.23 13.20 -20.25
C GLN A 158 -16.68 13.40 -20.69
#